data_1d2e52e7e2eea76cb4f176c7149ceb22
#
_entry.id   1d2e52e7e2eea76cb4f176c7149ceb22
#
_cell.length_a   1.000
_cell.length_b   1.000
_cell.length_c   1.000
_cell.angle_alpha   90.00
_cell.angle_beta   90.00
_cell.angle_gamma   90.00
#
_symmetry.space_group_name_H-M   'P 1'
#
loop_
_entity.id
_entity.type
_entity.pdbx_description
1 polymer ?
#
loop_
_entity_poly.entity_id
_entity_poly.type
_entity_poly.pdbx_seq_one_letter_code
_entity_poly.pdbx_strand_id
1 'polypeptide(L)'
;MGFAPLAFSGISSYSADFQTVLNRAVKIASLPLQQLQNESADILTRKTQLGQLSGTAEGLSSALENLGKVARQRALTATSSNKDAVSVTYSGATIANTYTINSITSLATAASETSTASFATSNNTAVSSTGTLKLVVGAEEHTINLGSTNNLTALRDAINGLGAGVTASILTTGESSNYLSITANNTGSTTVQLFDDPTGVNTNLLTSANQGTDAVFSLNGIPVTRSYTVVI
;
A
#
# COMPACT_ATOMS: atom_id res chain seq x y z
N MET A 1 10.78 -36.97 46.48
CA MET A 1 11.57 -38.12 46.97
C MET A 1 10.64 -39.04 47.75
N GLY A 2 10.31 -40.24 47.21
CA GLY A 2 9.50 -41.20 47.91
C GLY A 2 10.39 -41.95 48.91
N PHE A 3 10.01 -41.97 50.15
CA PHE A 3 10.68 -42.80 51.14
C PHE A 3 10.35 -44.27 50.78
N ALA A 4 11.38 -45.05 50.49
CA ALA A 4 11.23 -46.50 50.37
C ALA A 4 10.90 -47.09 51.70
N PRO A 5 9.83 -47.86 51.84
CA PRO A 5 9.50 -48.45 53.11
C PRO A 5 10.61 -49.46 53.54
N LEU A 6 11.10 -49.31 54.79
CA LEU A 6 12.03 -50.28 55.38
C LEU A 6 11.34 -51.64 55.44
N ALA A 7 11.90 -52.63 54.73
CA ALA A 7 11.40 -54.00 54.80
C ALA A 7 12.08 -54.78 55.96
N PHE A 8 11.29 -55.20 56.88
CA PHE A 8 11.78 -56.14 57.95
C PHE A 8 11.60 -57.56 57.42
N SER A 9 12.72 -58.18 57.10
CA SER A 9 12.77 -59.57 56.73
C SER A 9 13.31 -60.38 57.92
N GLY A 10 12.44 -60.91 58.81
CA GLY A 10 12.78 -61.74 59.91
C GLY A 10 11.93 -63.01 60.00
N ILE A 11 12.46 -64.07 60.60
CA ILE A 11 11.81 -65.39 60.81
C ILE A 11 10.76 -65.32 61.94
N SER A 12 10.52 -64.19 62.55
CA SER A 12 9.56 -63.98 63.62
C SER A 12 8.15 -63.85 63.13
N SER A 13 7.20 -64.52 63.78
CA SER A 13 5.74 -64.37 63.51
C SER A 13 5.21 -62.94 63.64
N TYR A 14 5.94 -62.05 64.27
CA TYR A 14 5.56 -60.65 64.47
C TYR A 14 6.13 -59.70 63.43
N SER A 15 6.95 -60.16 62.49
CA SER A 15 7.58 -59.34 61.52
C SER A 15 6.52 -58.68 60.56
N ALA A 16 5.47 -59.39 60.24
CA ALA A 16 4.35 -58.90 59.38
C ALA A 16 3.54 -57.81 60.14
N ASP A 17 3.32 -57.97 61.42
CA ASP A 17 2.61 -57.00 62.25
C ASP A 17 3.41 -55.70 62.39
N PHE A 18 4.73 -55.81 62.65
CA PHE A 18 5.65 -54.67 62.69
C PHE A 18 5.66 -53.91 61.31
N GLN A 19 5.71 -54.64 60.22
CA GLN A 19 5.67 -54.04 58.88
C GLN A 19 4.37 -53.30 58.67
N THR A 20 3.26 -53.86 59.13
CA THR A 20 1.93 -53.23 59.02
C THR A 20 1.86 -51.90 59.81
N VAL A 21 2.37 -51.91 61.05
CA VAL A 21 2.43 -50.74 61.93
C VAL A 21 3.34 -49.68 61.31
N LEU A 22 4.53 -50.05 60.79
CA LEU A 22 5.47 -49.14 60.11
C LEU A 22 4.84 -48.49 58.88
N ASN A 23 4.22 -49.29 58.04
CA ASN A 23 3.53 -48.81 56.84
C ASN A 23 2.39 -47.81 57.18
N ARG A 24 1.67 -48.09 58.27
CA ARG A 24 0.60 -47.20 58.75
C ARG A 24 1.18 -45.91 59.32
N ALA A 25 2.29 -45.94 60.01
CA ALA A 25 2.98 -44.77 60.56
C ALA A 25 3.52 -43.90 59.43
N VAL A 26 4.15 -44.48 58.35
CA VAL A 26 4.64 -43.78 57.16
C VAL A 26 3.47 -43.15 56.38
N LYS A 27 2.36 -43.88 56.28
CA LYS A 27 1.17 -43.33 55.60
C LYS A 27 0.60 -42.13 56.35
N ILE A 28 0.52 -42.18 57.69
CA ILE A 28 0.04 -41.06 58.50
C ILE A 28 1.01 -39.88 58.41
N ALA A 29 2.32 -40.12 58.47
CA ALA A 29 3.33 -39.08 58.30
C ALA A 29 3.38 -38.43 56.93
N SER A 30 2.93 -39.13 55.88
CA SER A 30 2.86 -38.60 54.51
C SER A 30 1.60 -37.78 54.21
N LEU A 31 0.56 -37.83 55.07
CA LEU A 31 -0.70 -37.09 54.85
C LEU A 31 -0.49 -35.57 54.67
N PRO A 32 0.32 -34.87 55.52
CA PRO A 32 0.54 -33.44 55.33
C PRO A 32 1.23 -33.12 53.99
N LEU A 33 2.14 -33.99 53.52
CA LEU A 33 2.81 -33.83 52.23
C LEU A 33 1.81 -33.95 51.08
N GLN A 34 0.91 -34.95 51.12
CA GLN A 34 -0.14 -35.12 50.15
C GLN A 34 -1.10 -33.93 50.13
N GLN A 35 -1.43 -33.40 51.29
CA GLN A 35 -2.30 -32.23 51.41
C GLN A 35 -1.64 -31.00 50.76
N LEU A 36 -0.37 -30.73 51.01
CA LEU A 36 0.39 -29.64 50.38
C LEU A 36 0.52 -29.82 48.86
N GLN A 37 0.70 -31.05 48.37
CA GLN A 37 0.73 -31.35 46.94
C GLN A 37 -0.61 -31.06 46.27
N ASN A 38 -1.73 -31.43 46.92
CA ASN A 38 -3.07 -31.14 46.40
C ASN A 38 -3.35 -29.65 46.40
N GLU A 39 -2.99 -28.91 47.47
CA GLU A 39 -3.15 -27.45 47.52
C GLU A 39 -2.30 -26.77 46.42
N SER A 40 -1.08 -27.23 46.20
CA SER A 40 -0.24 -26.73 45.09
C SER A 40 -0.86 -26.96 43.72
N ALA A 41 -1.43 -28.16 43.50
CA ALA A 41 -2.12 -28.49 42.25
C ALA A 41 -3.37 -27.60 42.04
N ASP A 42 -4.16 -27.40 43.11
CA ASP A 42 -5.32 -26.50 43.06
C ASP A 42 -4.94 -25.05 42.77
N ILE A 43 -3.87 -24.54 43.39
CA ILE A 43 -3.36 -23.19 43.13
C ILE A 43 -2.93 -23.06 41.64
N LEU A 44 -2.20 -24.04 41.12
CA LEU A 44 -1.79 -24.05 39.71
C LEU A 44 -3.00 -24.07 38.75
N THR A 45 -4.01 -24.89 39.11
CA THR A 45 -5.26 -24.95 38.34
C THR A 45 -5.99 -23.60 38.35
N ARG A 46 -6.14 -22.96 39.50
CA ARG A 46 -6.75 -21.63 39.61
C ARG A 46 -5.96 -20.57 38.85
N LYS A 47 -4.62 -20.61 38.92
CA LYS A 47 -3.75 -19.70 38.14
C LYS A 47 -3.99 -19.84 36.65
N THR A 48 -4.07 -21.08 36.16
CA THR A 48 -4.36 -21.35 34.73
C THR A 48 -5.74 -20.83 34.31
N GLN A 49 -6.76 -21.08 35.12
CA GLN A 49 -8.12 -20.59 34.86
C GLN A 49 -8.22 -19.08 34.89
N LEU A 50 -7.52 -18.40 35.80
CA LEU A 50 -7.45 -16.94 35.82
C LEU A 50 -6.73 -16.39 34.59
N GLY A 51 -5.66 -17.05 34.13
CA GLY A 51 -5.00 -16.69 32.88
C GLY A 51 -5.91 -16.83 31.66
N GLN A 52 -6.70 -17.90 31.57
CA GLN A 52 -7.68 -18.10 30.53
C GLN A 52 -8.79 -17.05 30.58
N LEU A 53 -9.29 -16.71 31.76
CA LEU A 53 -10.31 -15.68 31.96
C LEU A 53 -9.79 -14.31 31.52
N SER A 54 -8.53 -13.96 31.86
CA SER A 54 -7.89 -12.72 31.40
C SER A 54 -7.81 -12.68 29.88
N GLY A 55 -7.34 -13.76 29.25
CA GLY A 55 -7.27 -13.84 27.78
C GLY A 55 -8.63 -13.73 27.08
N THR A 56 -9.68 -14.33 27.65
CA THR A 56 -11.04 -14.19 27.11
C THR A 56 -11.58 -12.76 27.28
N ALA A 57 -11.29 -12.09 28.38
CA ALA A 57 -11.67 -10.70 28.62
C ALA A 57 -10.98 -9.74 27.65
N GLU A 58 -9.69 -9.95 27.39
CA GLU A 58 -8.92 -9.19 26.40
C GLU A 58 -9.47 -9.41 24.95
N GLY A 59 -9.80 -10.67 24.64
CA GLY A 59 -10.44 -11.02 23.36
C GLY A 59 -11.80 -10.35 23.18
N LEU A 60 -12.60 -10.30 24.24
CA LEU A 60 -13.91 -9.60 24.22
C LEU A 60 -13.73 -8.09 24.06
N SER A 61 -12.77 -7.47 24.74
CA SER A 61 -12.45 -6.05 24.59
C SER A 61 -12.07 -5.71 23.15
N SER A 62 -11.19 -6.51 22.55
CA SER A 62 -10.78 -6.35 21.16
C SER A 62 -11.93 -6.52 20.18
N ALA A 63 -12.82 -7.48 20.43
CA ALA A 63 -14.02 -7.70 19.59
C ALA A 63 -14.99 -6.53 19.68
N LEU A 64 -15.19 -5.95 20.87
CA LEU A 64 -16.02 -4.77 21.08
C LEU A 64 -15.45 -3.52 20.38
N GLU A 65 -14.14 -3.32 20.45
CA GLU A 65 -13.47 -2.24 19.73
C GLU A 65 -13.66 -2.36 18.21
N ASN A 66 -13.47 -3.57 17.69
CA ASN A 66 -13.66 -3.84 16.26
C ASN A 66 -15.11 -3.66 15.84
N LEU A 67 -16.06 -4.11 16.64
CA LEU A 67 -17.50 -3.88 16.40
C LEU A 67 -17.82 -2.39 16.41
N GLY A 68 -17.25 -1.62 17.33
CA GLY A 68 -17.41 -0.16 17.39
C GLY A 68 -16.83 0.55 16.16
N LYS A 69 -15.72 0.07 15.60
CA LYS A 69 -15.15 0.57 14.34
C LYS A 69 -16.08 0.26 13.16
N VAL A 70 -16.54 -1.00 13.04
CA VAL A 70 -17.45 -1.43 11.98
C VAL A 70 -18.80 -0.69 12.04
N ALA A 71 -19.35 -0.49 13.24
CA ALA A 71 -20.62 0.23 13.43
C ALA A 71 -20.50 1.69 12.98
N ARG A 72 -19.39 2.36 13.30
CA ARG A 72 -19.12 3.74 12.84
C ARG A 72 -18.92 3.81 11.33
N GLN A 73 -18.23 2.86 10.71
CA GLN A 73 -18.00 2.82 9.26
C GLN A 73 -19.26 2.51 8.46
N ARG A 74 -20.19 1.72 9.01
CA ARG A 74 -21.45 1.36 8.34
C ARG A 74 -22.57 2.38 8.52
N ALA A 75 -22.42 3.33 9.45
CA ALA A 75 -23.44 4.35 9.72
C ALA A 75 -23.53 5.42 8.64
N LEU A 76 -22.47 5.59 7.83
CA LEU A 76 -22.42 6.59 6.76
C LEU A 76 -22.26 5.90 5.41
N THR A 77 -23.05 6.35 4.44
CA THR A 77 -22.93 5.96 3.03
C THR A 77 -22.73 7.21 2.19
N ALA A 78 -21.88 7.09 1.16
CA ALA A 78 -21.71 8.15 0.20
C ALA A 78 -22.63 7.90 -1.00
N THR A 79 -23.44 8.89 -1.36
CA THR A 79 -24.35 8.83 -2.50
C THR A 79 -24.23 10.07 -3.37
N SER A 80 -24.23 9.88 -4.69
CA SER A 80 -24.31 10.97 -5.66
C SER A 80 -25.73 11.05 -6.22
N SER A 81 -26.28 12.24 -6.34
CA SER A 81 -27.56 12.50 -7.00
C SER A 81 -27.50 12.29 -8.51
N ASN A 82 -26.33 12.44 -9.11
CA ASN A 82 -26.06 12.17 -10.51
C ASN A 82 -24.76 11.35 -10.65
N LYS A 83 -24.93 10.03 -10.72
CA LYS A 83 -23.80 9.08 -10.79
C LYS A 83 -23.07 9.10 -12.13
N ASP A 84 -23.69 9.59 -13.17
CA ASP A 84 -23.08 9.70 -14.50
C ASP A 84 -22.10 10.89 -14.58
N ALA A 85 -22.37 11.94 -13.79
CA ALA A 85 -21.50 13.11 -13.72
C ALA A 85 -20.45 13.00 -12.61
N VAL A 86 -20.81 12.43 -11.45
CA VAL A 86 -19.93 12.37 -10.27
C VAL A 86 -20.11 11.04 -9.54
N SER A 87 -19.03 10.30 -9.42
CA SER A 87 -18.97 9.13 -8.53
C SER A 87 -18.45 9.55 -7.15
N VAL A 88 -19.00 8.98 -6.10
CA VAL A 88 -18.60 9.24 -4.71
C VAL A 88 -18.21 7.94 -4.05
N THR A 89 -17.06 7.94 -3.40
CA THR A 89 -16.60 6.81 -2.58
C THR A 89 -16.50 7.23 -1.13
N TYR A 90 -16.88 6.34 -0.23
CA TYR A 90 -16.74 6.53 1.21
C TYR A 90 -15.33 6.11 1.66
N SER A 91 -14.63 7.00 2.35
CA SER A 91 -13.31 6.73 2.91
C SER A 91 -13.23 7.25 4.35
N GLY A 92 -13.77 6.47 5.32
CA GLY A 92 -13.55 6.69 6.75
C GLY A 92 -14.15 7.97 7.34
N ALA A 93 -15.10 8.63 6.68
CA ALA A 93 -15.79 9.78 7.25
C ALA A 93 -16.53 9.42 8.55
N THR A 94 -16.41 10.26 9.56
CA THR A 94 -17.05 10.08 10.87
C THR A 94 -18.27 10.97 11.08
N ILE A 95 -18.43 11.98 10.21
CA ILE A 95 -19.52 12.98 10.27
C ILE A 95 -20.20 13.03 8.92
N ALA A 96 -21.54 13.01 8.92
CA ALA A 96 -22.33 13.19 7.70
C ALA A 96 -22.16 14.62 7.19
N ASN A 97 -21.85 14.77 5.90
CA ASN A 97 -21.73 16.07 5.25
C ASN A 97 -22.30 16.02 3.84
N THR A 98 -22.78 17.15 3.36
CA THR A 98 -23.34 17.28 2.01
C THR A 98 -22.52 18.32 1.24
N TYR A 99 -22.07 17.92 0.06
CA TYR A 99 -21.37 18.80 -0.86
C TYR A 99 -22.19 18.97 -2.14
N THR A 100 -22.21 20.17 -2.67
CA THR A 100 -22.90 20.46 -3.93
C THR A 100 -21.87 20.85 -4.99
N ILE A 101 -21.81 20.09 -6.08
CA ILE A 101 -21.06 20.49 -7.27
C ILE A 101 -22.00 21.25 -8.17
N ASN A 102 -21.78 22.57 -8.24
CA ASN A 102 -22.66 23.48 -8.98
C ASN A 102 -22.38 23.44 -10.49
N SER A 103 -21.12 23.31 -10.89
CA SER A 103 -20.70 23.22 -12.28
C SER A 103 -19.37 22.48 -12.40
N ILE A 104 -19.18 21.76 -13.50
CA ILE A 104 -17.90 21.20 -13.94
C ILE A 104 -17.56 21.88 -15.26
N THR A 105 -16.48 22.67 -15.26
CA THR A 105 -16.03 23.42 -16.44
C THR A 105 -15.08 22.58 -17.29
N SER A 106 -14.12 21.88 -16.64
CA SER A 106 -13.18 20.99 -17.30
C SER A 106 -12.81 19.84 -16.38
N LEU A 107 -12.43 18.71 -16.96
CA LEU A 107 -11.79 17.60 -16.26
C LEU A 107 -10.26 17.73 -16.37
N ALA A 108 -9.53 17.19 -15.40
CA ALA A 108 -8.09 17.11 -15.51
C ALA A 108 -7.71 16.08 -16.59
N THR A 109 -6.82 16.47 -17.49
CA THR A 109 -6.25 15.59 -18.51
C THR A 109 -4.74 15.57 -18.40
N ALA A 110 -4.11 14.45 -18.75
CA ALA A 110 -2.66 14.37 -18.85
C ALA A 110 -2.18 15.00 -20.17
N ALA A 111 -1.00 15.61 -20.15
CA ALA A 111 -0.34 16.00 -21.39
C ALA A 111 -0.03 14.76 -22.24
N SER A 112 -0.28 14.83 -23.51
CA SER A 112 0.02 13.76 -24.48
C SER A 112 0.40 14.37 -25.82
N GLU A 113 1.68 14.36 -26.11
CA GLU A 113 2.27 15.00 -27.28
C GLU A 113 2.88 13.98 -28.21
N THR A 114 2.88 14.28 -29.49
CA THR A 114 3.54 13.47 -30.53
C THR A 114 4.58 14.28 -31.26
N SER A 115 5.57 13.61 -31.85
CA SER A 115 6.55 14.30 -32.67
C SER A 115 5.88 14.93 -33.92
N THR A 116 6.33 16.12 -34.28
CA THR A 116 5.85 16.86 -35.48
C THR A 116 6.22 16.14 -36.77
N ALA A 117 7.36 15.47 -36.80
CA ALA A 117 7.84 14.69 -37.93
C ALA A 117 7.78 13.19 -37.66
N SER A 118 7.58 12.40 -38.70
CA SER A 118 7.76 10.95 -38.67
C SER A 118 9.18 10.55 -38.99
N PHE A 119 9.59 9.42 -38.43
CA PHE A 119 10.89 8.81 -38.66
C PHE A 119 10.71 7.54 -39.51
N ALA A 120 11.51 7.39 -40.56
CA ALA A 120 11.38 6.24 -41.48
C ALA A 120 11.62 4.90 -40.75
N THR A 121 12.57 4.85 -39.82
CA THR A 121 12.81 3.67 -38.98
C THR A 121 13.04 4.09 -37.52
N SER A 122 12.61 3.25 -36.59
CA SER A 122 12.79 3.52 -35.15
C SER A 122 14.25 3.33 -34.69
N ASN A 123 15.04 2.52 -35.41
CA ASN A 123 16.37 2.09 -34.97
C ASN A 123 17.53 2.74 -35.75
N ASN A 124 17.27 3.25 -36.98
CA ASN A 124 18.36 3.73 -37.85
C ASN A 124 18.22 5.21 -38.26
N THR A 125 17.03 5.81 -38.17
CA THR A 125 16.83 7.21 -38.50
C THR A 125 17.25 8.10 -37.33
N ALA A 126 18.16 9.05 -37.58
CA ALA A 126 18.59 10.01 -36.55
C ALA A 126 17.41 10.89 -36.12
N VAL A 127 17.30 11.11 -34.81
CA VAL A 127 16.26 11.94 -34.19
C VAL A 127 16.74 13.35 -33.85
N SER A 128 18.05 13.56 -33.79
CA SER A 128 18.69 14.81 -33.45
C SER A 128 19.87 15.07 -34.38
N SER A 129 20.12 16.32 -34.67
CA SER A 129 21.30 16.74 -35.47
C SER A 129 22.60 16.60 -34.69
N THR A 130 22.57 16.75 -33.37
CA THR A 130 23.74 16.75 -32.47
C THR A 130 23.82 15.48 -31.63
N GLY A 131 22.76 14.69 -31.53
CA GLY A 131 22.60 13.57 -30.62
C GLY A 131 22.34 13.97 -29.17
N THR A 132 22.14 15.27 -28.91
CA THR A 132 21.80 15.81 -27.58
C THR A 132 20.47 16.56 -27.68
N LEU A 133 19.53 16.20 -26.81
CA LEU A 133 18.19 16.80 -26.76
C LEU A 133 17.91 17.32 -25.35
N LYS A 134 16.95 18.23 -25.25
CA LYS A 134 16.41 18.73 -23.98
C LYS A 134 14.92 18.40 -23.90
N LEU A 135 14.57 17.62 -22.87
CA LEU A 135 13.19 17.37 -22.48
C LEU A 135 12.79 18.36 -21.38
N VAL A 136 11.67 19.03 -21.56
CA VAL A 136 11.07 19.93 -20.56
C VAL A 136 9.74 19.36 -20.13
N VAL A 137 9.57 19.18 -18.82
CA VAL A 137 8.32 18.70 -18.22
C VAL A 137 7.91 19.67 -17.10
N GLY A 138 6.89 20.46 -17.37
CA GLY A 138 6.53 21.55 -16.49
C GLY A 138 7.64 22.60 -16.40
N ALA A 139 8.22 22.75 -15.19
CA ALA A 139 9.35 23.65 -14.94
C ALA A 139 10.70 22.94 -14.93
N GLU A 140 10.75 21.62 -15.08
CA GLU A 140 11.97 20.84 -15.00
C GLU A 140 12.56 20.59 -16.40
N GLU A 141 13.87 20.71 -16.51
CA GLU A 141 14.63 20.49 -17.73
C GLU A 141 15.57 19.29 -17.56
N HIS A 142 15.55 18.39 -18.54
CA HIS A 142 16.40 17.19 -18.56
C HIS A 142 17.18 17.13 -19.87
N THR A 143 18.49 17.02 -19.78
CA THR A 143 19.36 16.82 -20.95
C THR A 143 19.48 15.33 -21.26
N ILE A 144 19.22 14.97 -22.52
CA ILE A 144 19.32 13.61 -23.04
C ILE A 144 20.49 13.55 -24.02
N ASN A 145 21.44 12.67 -23.77
CA ASN A 145 22.56 12.44 -24.65
C ASN A 145 22.47 11.02 -25.23
N LEU A 146 22.23 10.92 -26.54
CA LEU A 146 22.06 9.64 -27.24
C LEU A 146 23.40 9.10 -27.77
N GLY A 147 24.44 9.91 -27.80
CA GLY A 147 25.78 9.51 -28.28
C GLY A 147 25.73 8.91 -29.69
N SER A 148 26.28 7.70 -29.84
CA SER A 148 26.34 6.98 -31.12
C SER A 148 25.02 6.33 -31.53
N THR A 149 24.04 6.18 -30.61
CA THR A 149 22.73 5.54 -30.85
C THR A 149 21.62 6.57 -31.02
N ASN A 150 21.86 7.57 -31.87
CA ASN A 150 20.93 8.66 -32.13
C ASN A 150 19.75 8.18 -33.00
N ASN A 151 18.79 7.51 -32.36
CA ASN A 151 17.59 6.99 -33.02
C ASN A 151 16.36 7.04 -32.08
N LEU A 152 15.18 6.79 -32.64
CA LEU A 152 13.91 6.91 -31.94
C LEU A 152 13.76 5.91 -30.78
N THR A 153 14.28 4.70 -30.92
CA THR A 153 14.27 3.67 -29.87
C THR A 153 15.12 4.10 -28.67
N ALA A 154 16.35 4.57 -28.92
CA ALA A 154 17.23 5.04 -27.87
C ALA A 154 16.66 6.30 -27.17
N LEU A 155 16.03 7.21 -27.93
CA LEU A 155 15.37 8.38 -27.35
C LEU A 155 14.20 7.98 -26.44
N ARG A 156 13.32 7.08 -26.88
CA ARG A 156 12.24 6.53 -26.03
C ARG A 156 12.79 5.93 -24.74
N ASP A 157 13.81 5.10 -24.83
CA ASP A 157 14.40 4.40 -23.69
C ASP A 157 15.11 5.40 -22.73
N ALA A 158 15.78 6.41 -23.29
CA ALA A 158 16.38 7.45 -22.49
C ALA A 158 15.35 8.29 -21.73
N ILE A 159 14.25 8.71 -22.39
CA ILE A 159 13.16 9.44 -21.74
C ILE A 159 12.55 8.60 -20.60
N ASN A 160 12.24 7.33 -20.83
CA ASN A 160 11.67 6.43 -19.84
C ASN A 160 12.65 6.16 -18.67
N GLY A 161 13.94 6.19 -18.92
CA GLY A 161 15.00 6.03 -17.91
C GLY A 161 15.21 7.24 -17.01
N LEU A 162 14.78 8.44 -17.42
CA LEU A 162 14.95 9.66 -16.63
C LEU A 162 14.04 9.72 -15.40
N GLY A 163 12.89 9.04 -15.41
CA GLY A 163 11.91 9.16 -14.34
C GLY A 163 11.29 10.57 -14.23
N ALA A 164 11.25 11.33 -15.33
CA ALA A 164 10.79 12.72 -15.40
C ALA A 164 9.25 12.89 -15.32
N GLY A 165 8.53 11.89 -14.81
CA GLY A 165 7.06 11.95 -14.70
C GLY A 165 6.33 11.81 -16.03
N VAL A 166 7.00 11.35 -17.09
CA VAL A 166 6.44 11.08 -18.41
C VAL A 166 6.78 9.68 -18.87
N THR A 167 5.99 9.15 -19.79
CA THR A 167 6.22 7.88 -20.47
C THR A 167 6.28 8.11 -21.96
N ALA A 168 7.36 7.66 -22.60
CA ALA A 168 7.56 7.71 -24.04
C ALA A 168 7.23 6.37 -24.72
N SER A 169 6.61 6.42 -25.87
CA SER A 169 6.29 5.27 -26.72
C SER A 169 6.52 5.62 -28.20
N ILE A 170 6.58 4.60 -29.05
CA ILE A 170 6.70 4.76 -30.49
C ILE A 170 5.37 4.34 -31.10
N LEU A 171 4.76 5.24 -31.88
CA LEU A 171 3.54 5.00 -32.64
C LEU A 171 3.94 4.74 -34.11
N THR A 172 3.72 3.53 -34.58
CA THR A 172 3.95 3.17 -36.00
C THR A 172 2.63 3.23 -36.73
N THR A 173 2.53 4.14 -37.70
CA THR A 173 1.33 4.35 -38.50
C THR A 173 1.42 3.78 -39.93
N GLY A 174 2.61 3.31 -40.32
CA GLY A 174 2.90 2.69 -41.61
C GLY A 174 4.34 2.15 -41.64
N GLU A 175 4.70 1.48 -42.76
CA GLU A 175 6.02 0.81 -42.88
C GLU A 175 7.23 1.73 -42.66
N SER A 176 7.11 3.02 -42.98
CA SER A 176 8.17 4.02 -42.86
C SER A 176 7.67 5.27 -42.11
N SER A 177 6.78 5.12 -41.17
CA SER A 177 6.15 6.22 -40.44
C SER A 177 6.03 5.92 -38.95
N ASN A 178 7.07 6.32 -38.23
CA ASN A 178 7.18 6.14 -36.79
C ASN A 178 7.20 7.51 -36.10
N TYR A 179 6.38 7.67 -35.07
CA TYR A 179 6.28 8.91 -34.28
C TYR A 179 6.68 8.63 -32.83
N LEU A 180 7.32 9.60 -32.22
CA LEU A 180 7.47 9.61 -30.76
C LEU A 180 6.16 10.10 -30.14
N SER A 181 5.65 9.39 -29.17
CA SER A 181 4.56 9.85 -28.30
C SER A 181 5.04 9.93 -26.88
N ILE A 182 4.82 11.07 -26.22
CA ILE A 182 5.19 11.30 -24.81
C ILE A 182 3.92 11.66 -24.06
N THR A 183 3.61 10.90 -23.01
CA THR A 183 2.43 11.13 -22.18
C THR A 183 2.88 11.38 -20.73
N ALA A 184 2.32 12.41 -20.10
CA ALA A 184 2.54 12.66 -18.68
C ALA A 184 1.86 11.56 -17.84
N ASN A 185 2.53 11.11 -16.79
CA ASN A 185 2.02 10.05 -15.92
C ASN A 185 0.89 10.53 -15.00
N ASN A 186 0.81 11.85 -14.79
CA ASN A 186 -0.22 12.49 -13.98
C ASN A 186 -1.07 13.43 -14.84
N THR A 187 -2.33 13.59 -14.48
CA THR A 187 -3.21 14.61 -15.03
C THR A 187 -2.84 15.99 -14.47
N GLY A 188 -3.32 17.02 -15.12
CA GLY A 188 -3.13 18.41 -14.73
C GLY A 188 -2.40 19.24 -15.79
N SER A 189 -2.40 20.54 -15.61
CA SER A 189 -1.71 21.48 -16.49
C SER A 189 -0.20 21.25 -16.40
N THR A 190 0.34 20.56 -17.40
CA THR A 190 1.76 20.21 -17.49
C THR A 190 2.22 20.38 -18.93
N THR A 191 3.24 21.21 -19.15
CA THR A 191 3.85 21.36 -20.47
C THR A 191 4.85 20.23 -20.71
N VAL A 192 4.81 19.63 -21.90
CA VAL A 192 5.79 18.63 -22.35
C VAL A 192 6.37 19.11 -23.66
N GLN A 193 7.68 19.37 -23.69
CA GLN A 193 8.40 19.86 -24.86
C GLN A 193 9.71 19.08 -25.02
N LEU A 194 10.13 18.88 -26.25
CA LEU A 194 11.39 18.22 -26.58
C LEU A 194 12.13 19.07 -27.61
N PHE A 195 13.35 19.47 -27.29
CA PHE A 195 14.16 20.34 -28.15
C PHE A 195 15.38 19.59 -28.68
N ASP A 196 15.71 19.80 -29.95
CA ASP A 196 16.87 19.14 -30.60
C ASP A 196 18.21 19.71 -30.16
N ASP A 197 18.27 20.92 -29.68
CA ASP A 197 19.51 21.55 -29.23
C ASP A 197 19.32 22.20 -27.84
N PRO A 198 19.98 21.70 -26.79
CA PRO A 198 19.87 22.30 -25.47
C PRO A 198 20.59 23.65 -25.33
N THR A 199 21.43 24.05 -26.29
CA THR A 199 22.28 25.25 -26.20
C THR A 199 21.93 26.35 -27.21
N GLY A 200 21.11 26.08 -28.20
CA GLY A 200 20.88 26.96 -29.32
C GLY A 200 19.44 27.35 -29.59
N VAL A 201 19.09 27.42 -30.87
CA VAL A 201 17.73 27.75 -31.31
C VAL A 201 16.81 26.58 -31.05
N ASN A 202 16.08 26.67 -29.98
CA ASN A 202 15.16 25.62 -29.52
C ASN A 202 14.03 25.40 -30.54
N THR A 203 14.15 24.35 -31.33
CA THR A 203 13.04 23.84 -32.14
C THR A 203 12.34 22.76 -31.36
N ASN A 204 11.09 22.99 -30.98
CA ASN A 204 10.29 21.96 -30.32
C ASN A 204 9.92 20.87 -31.35
N LEU A 205 10.32 19.65 -31.06
CA LEU A 205 10.05 18.48 -31.89
C LEU A 205 8.64 17.90 -31.69
N LEU A 206 7.90 18.38 -30.69
CA LEU A 206 6.55 17.94 -30.35
C LEU A 206 5.49 18.92 -30.87
N THR A 207 4.28 18.42 -31.05
CA THR A 207 3.14 19.18 -31.61
C THR A 207 2.63 20.29 -30.72
N SER A 208 2.82 20.21 -29.40
CA SER A 208 2.24 21.10 -28.38
C SER A 208 0.70 21.20 -28.46
N ALA A 209 0.05 20.14 -28.90
CA ALA A 209 -1.39 20.11 -29.14
C ALA A 209 -2.21 19.76 -27.91
N ASN A 210 -1.61 18.98 -26.97
CA ASN A 210 -2.28 18.48 -25.77
C ASN A 210 -1.37 18.55 -24.55
N GLN A 211 -1.25 19.75 -23.99
CA GLN A 211 -0.36 20.07 -22.85
C GLN A 211 -0.97 19.75 -21.47
N GLY A 212 -2.01 18.94 -21.42
CA GLY A 212 -2.70 18.66 -20.18
C GLY A 212 -3.54 19.83 -19.65
N THR A 213 -4.51 19.54 -18.83
CA THR A 213 -5.39 20.56 -18.24
C THR A 213 -5.76 20.20 -16.81
N ASP A 214 -6.01 21.21 -16.00
CA ASP A 214 -6.56 21.03 -14.66
C ASP A 214 -8.06 20.81 -14.69
N ALA A 215 -8.59 20.10 -13.72
CA ALA A 215 -10.01 20.07 -13.42
C ALA A 215 -10.43 21.42 -12.84
N VAL A 216 -11.49 21.99 -13.38
CA VAL A 216 -12.10 23.24 -12.91
C VAL A 216 -13.58 22.99 -12.65
N PHE A 217 -14.01 23.18 -11.42
CA PHE A 217 -15.39 22.97 -10.99
C PHE A 217 -15.75 23.91 -9.84
N SER A 218 -17.04 24.01 -9.51
CA SER A 218 -17.52 24.77 -8.37
C SER A 218 -18.07 23.81 -7.29
N LEU A 219 -17.51 23.89 -6.08
CA LEU A 219 -17.91 23.11 -4.93
C LEU A 219 -18.54 24.03 -3.87
N ASN A 220 -19.81 23.81 -3.54
CA ASN A 220 -20.56 24.68 -2.62
C ASN A 220 -20.48 26.17 -3.01
N GLY A 221 -20.44 26.48 -4.32
CA GLY A 221 -20.30 27.83 -4.84
C GLY A 221 -18.87 28.39 -4.86
N ILE A 222 -17.89 27.63 -4.40
CA ILE A 222 -16.47 28.02 -4.39
C ILE A 222 -15.78 27.42 -5.63
N PRO A 223 -15.11 28.24 -6.49
CA PRO A 223 -14.34 27.71 -7.60
C PRO A 223 -13.13 26.92 -7.11
N VAL A 224 -12.93 25.73 -7.66
CA VAL A 224 -11.84 24.81 -7.34
C VAL A 224 -11.10 24.46 -8.60
N THR A 225 -9.78 24.56 -8.56
CA THR A 225 -8.87 24.10 -9.62
C THR A 225 -7.94 23.02 -9.03
N ARG A 226 -7.84 21.86 -9.69
CA ARG A 226 -7.04 20.72 -9.25
C ARG A 226 -6.38 20.03 -10.44
N SER A 227 -5.15 19.56 -10.23
CA SER A 227 -4.43 18.75 -11.23
C SER A 227 -5.02 17.35 -11.42
N TYR A 228 -6.00 16.95 -10.63
CA TYR A 228 -6.69 15.65 -10.69
C TYR A 228 -8.20 15.82 -10.49
N THR A 229 -8.98 14.91 -11.03
CA THR A 229 -10.46 14.97 -11.01
C THR A 229 -11.06 14.26 -9.78
N VAL A 230 -10.38 14.28 -8.64
CA VAL A 230 -10.87 13.70 -7.39
C VAL A 230 -10.98 14.80 -6.33
N VAL A 231 -12.11 14.85 -5.65
CA VAL A 231 -12.36 15.75 -4.51
C VAL A 231 -12.44 14.87 -3.26
N ILE A 232 -11.67 15.22 -2.26
CA ILE A 232 -11.64 14.52 -0.96
C ILE A 232 -12.41 15.35 0.07
#